data_da2d48da367e9c629633c0be1c89eed7
#
_entry.id   da2d48da367e9c629633c0be1c89eed7
#
_cell.length_a   1.000
_cell.length_b   1.000
_cell.length_c   1.000
_cell.angle_alpha   90.00
_cell.angle_beta   90.00
_cell.angle_gamma   90.00
#
_symmetry.space_group_name_H-M   'P 1'
#
loop_
_entity.id
_entity.type
_entity.pdbx_description
1 polymer ?
#
loop_
_entity_poly.entity_id
_entity_poly.type
_entity_poly.pdbx_seq_one_letter_code
_entity_poly.pdbx_strand_id
1 'polypeptide(L)'
;MAGGIVANNGQIKNYPGKTTAFVLMTCIVAASGGLIFGYDIGISGGVTSMDTFLKKFFPSVLTKMKENKNNGNQYCTFDSQLLVTFTSSLYIAGLLASFVASYLTRKFGRKPTMVAGGLTFLLGAILNGFAQNVAMLIIGRILLGIGVGFANQSVPLYLSEMAPPRLRGALNIMFQLAITVGILMANLINYGTNKMKGDIGWRVSLGLAAVPAIIMTVGSIFLPDTPNSLIERGKNDIARAMLQKIRGTDDVGEEFNDLIEASEASQKVKHPWKNILKRRYRPQLIMAIMIPAFQQLTGINVIMFYAPVLFRTIGFGSDASLMSSVISGLVNMVATLVSVWTVDKVGRRFLFLEGGVQMFGSQIVVAALIAVNFGLTGQGTFSKTYADLVVFFICIYVSAFAWSWGPLGWLVPSEIFPLEIRSAGQSINVSVNLLFTFIIAQVFLSMLCHMKFGLFFFFAAFVGLMTAFIYYFLPETKNIPIEEMEQVWKDHKFWGKVIRDEDEKDIEMS
;
A
#
# COMPACT_ATOMS: atom_id res chain seq x y z
N MET A 1 -0.73 -11.23 16.04
CA MET A 1 0.61 -11.79 16.05
C MET A 1 0.64 -12.97 16.96
N ALA A 2 0.82 -14.12 16.40
CA ALA A 2 1.29 -15.26 17.16
C ALA A 2 2.82 -15.18 17.17
N GLY A 3 3.41 -15.20 18.32
CA GLY A 3 4.83 -15.40 18.45
C GLY A 3 5.58 -14.25 19.09
N GLY A 4 6.14 -14.54 20.21
CA GLY A 4 7.05 -13.72 20.97
C GLY A 4 6.37 -12.87 22.04
N ILE A 5 5.58 -13.49 22.90
CA ILE A 5 5.35 -12.94 24.23
C ILE A 5 6.64 -13.16 25.00
N VAL A 6 7.24 -12.08 25.48
CA VAL A 6 8.47 -12.14 26.25
C VAL A 6 8.15 -12.52 27.71
N ALA A 7 8.84 -13.50 28.23
CA ALA A 7 8.88 -13.73 29.66
C ALA A 7 9.53 -12.50 30.35
N ASN A 8 9.17 -12.23 31.56
CA ASN A 8 9.54 -11.08 32.42
C ASN A 8 11.06 -10.75 32.55
N ASN A 9 11.92 -11.35 31.74
CA ASN A 9 13.39 -11.22 31.77
C ASN A 9 14.02 -10.85 30.42
N GLY A 10 13.28 -10.26 29.47
CA GLY A 10 13.89 -9.75 28.23
C GLY A 10 14.43 -10.82 27.25
N GLN A 11 14.16 -12.10 27.47
CA GLN A 11 14.57 -13.17 26.57
C GLN A 11 13.46 -13.46 25.55
N ILE A 12 13.82 -13.39 24.25
CA ILE A 12 12.93 -13.80 23.16
C ILE A 12 12.56 -15.27 23.35
N LYS A 13 11.30 -15.57 23.64
CA LYS A 13 10.81 -16.95 23.70
C LYS A 13 10.95 -17.61 22.35
N ASN A 14 11.75 -18.66 22.29
CA ASN A 14 11.95 -19.47 21.11
C ASN A 14 10.98 -20.66 21.16
N TYR A 15 9.80 -20.50 20.53
CA TYR A 15 8.86 -21.61 20.45
C TYR A 15 9.36 -22.71 19.52
N PRO A 16 9.16 -24.00 19.89
CA PRO A 16 9.50 -25.12 19.04
C PRO A 16 8.66 -25.09 17.75
N GLY A 17 9.28 -25.47 16.63
CA GLY A 17 8.58 -25.57 15.37
C GLY A 17 9.45 -25.23 14.16
N LYS A 18 8.98 -25.64 12.99
CA LYS A 18 9.63 -25.42 11.69
C LYS A 18 8.70 -24.62 10.78
N THR A 19 9.26 -23.87 9.84
CA THR A 19 8.48 -23.28 8.76
C THR A 19 7.94 -24.38 7.86
N THR A 20 6.64 -24.62 7.88
CA THR A 20 5.99 -25.66 7.08
C THR A 20 5.68 -25.16 5.67
N ALA A 21 5.67 -26.04 4.68
CA ALA A 21 5.22 -25.72 3.33
C ALA A 21 3.75 -25.20 3.35
N PHE A 22 2.95 -25.71 4.29
CA PHE A 22 1.58 -25.24 4.50
C PHE A 22 1.51 -23.74 4.84
N VAL A 23 2.37 -23.24 5.74
CA VAL A 23 2.42 -21.81 6.09
C VAL A 23 2.84 -20.97 4.88
N LEU A 24 3.88 -21.42 4.16
CA LEU A 24 4.33 -20.68 2.97
C LEU A 24 3.22 -20.59 1.92
N MET A 25 2.56 -21.71 1.61
CA MET A 25 1.46 -21.74 0.66
C MET A 25 0.29 -20.87 1.10
N THR A 26 -0.12 -20.93 2.36
CA THR A 26 -1.21 -20.09 2.88
C THR A 26 -0.86 -18.60 2.84
N CYS A 27 0.37 -18.24 3.17
CA CYS A 27 0.82 -16.86 3.07
C CYS A 27 0.89 -16.35 1.62
N ILE A 28 1.38 -17.17 0.67
CA ILE A 28 1.40 -16.81 -0.76
C ILE A 28 -0.03 -16.59 -1.27
N VAL A 29 -0.94 -17.51 -0.95
CA VAL A 29 -2.36 -17.37 -1.36
C VAL A 29 -3.00 -16.14 -0.72
N ALA A 30 -2.78 -15.90 0.58
CA ALA A 30 -3.29 -14.70 1.24
C ALA A 30 -2.71 -13.41 0.63
N ALA A 31 -1.40 -13.39 0.35
CA ALA A 31 -0.73 -12.24 -0.25
C ALA A 31 -1.30 -11.89 -1.64
N SER A 32 -1.95 -12.84 -2.35
CA SER A 32 -2.62 -12.57 -3.63
C SER A 32 -3.69 -11.46 -3.54
N GLY A 33 -4.20 -11.15 -2.33
CA GLY A 33 -5.02 -9.97 -2.11
C GLY A 33 -4.33 -8.65 -2.45
N GLY A 34 -3.00 -8.61 -2.45
CA GLY A 34 -2.24 -7.46 -2.96
C GLY A 34 -2.35 -7.29 -4.48
N LEU A 35 -2.57 -8.39 -5.23
CA LEU A 35 -2.70 -8.34 -6.69
C LEU A 35 -3.89 -7.48 -7.13
N ILE A 36 -5.03 -7.53 -6.42
CA ILE A 36 -6.21 -6.73 -6.78
C ILE A 36 -5.93 -5.24 -6.65
N PHE A 37 -5.25 -4.83 -5.60
CA PHE A 37 -4.86 -3.43 -5.39
C PHE A 37 -3.83 -2.98 -6.43
N GLY A 38 -2.79 -3.79 -6.64
CA GLY A 38 -1.74 -3.49 -7.62
C GLY A 38 -2.26 -3.45 -9.06
N TYR A 39 -3.12 -4.40 -9.44
CA TYR A 39 -3.74 -4.41 -10.77
C TYR A 39 -4.53 -3.14 -11.04
N ASP A 40 -5.32 -2.70 -10.06
CA ASP A 40 -6.11 -1.48 -10.20
C ASP A 40 -5.25 -0.21 -10.35
N ILE A 41 -4.17 -0.11 -9.59
CA ILE A 41 -3.20 0.98 -9.72
C ILE A 41 -2.64 1.05 -11.15
N GLY A 42 -2.16 -0.07 -11.67
CA GLY A 42 -1.52 -0.12 -12.99
C GLY A 42 -2.51 0.05 -14.15
N ILE A 43 -3.73 -0.51 -14.02
CA ILE A 43 -4.70 -0.49 -15.12
C ILE A 43 -5.28 0.90 -15.37
N SER A 44 -5.46 1.69 -14.31
CA SER A 44 -6.10 3.00 -14.38
C SER A 44 -5.36 3.96 -15.31
N GLY A 45 -4.03 4.07 -15.18
CA GLY A 45 -3.22 4.96 -16.01
C GLY A 45 -3.18 4.56 -17.47
N GLY A 46 -3.06 3.25 -17.76
CA GLY A 46 -3.04 2.77 -19.12
C GLY A 46 -4.36 2.99 -19.84
N VAL A 47 -5.49 2.63 -19.21
CA VAL A 47 -6.81 2.80 -19.80
C VAL A 47 -7.15 4.28 -20.02
N THR A 48 -6.82 5.17 -19.07
CA THR A 48 -7.06 6.62 -19.22
C THR A 48 -6.17 7.28 -20.29
N SER A 49 -5.14 6.60 -20.77
CA SER A 49 -4.32 7.04 -21.90
C SER A 49 -4.78 6.50 -23.26
N MET A 50 -5.72 5.56 -23.33
CA MET A 50 -6.22 4.96 -24.56
C MET A 50 -7.21 5.90 -25.29
N ASP A 51 -6.95 6.22 -26.55
CA ASP A 51 -7.81 7.11 -27.34
C ASP A 51 -9.25 6.60 -27.49
N THR A 52 -9.45 5.29 -27.61
CA THR A 52 -10.76 4.66 -27.72
C THR A 52 -11.60 4.82 -26.45
N PHE A 53 -10.98 4.68 -25.29
CA PHE A 53 -11.61 4.92 -23.97
C PHE A 53 -11.98 6.40 -23.80
N LEU A 54 -11.04 7.31 -24.08
CA LEU A 54 -11.28 8.75 -24.00
C LEU A 54 -12.38 9.20 -24.96
N LYS A 55 -12.41 8.68 -26.18
CA LYS A 55 -13.44 9.00 -27.17
C LYS A 55 -14.85 8.65 -26.66
N LYS A 56 -14.98 7.52 -25.97
CA LYS A 56 -16.27 7.02 -25.50
C LYS A 56 -16.78 7.74 -24.25
N PHE A 57 -15.91 7.93 -23.25
CA PHE A 57 -16.31 8.40 -21.93
C PHE A 57 -15.89 9.85 -21.61
N PHE A 58 -14.81 10.31 -22.24
CA PHE A 58 -14.19 11.61 -21.94
C PHE A 58 -13.82 12.38 -23.23
N PRO A 59 -14.77 12.62 -24.13
CA PRO A 59 -14.49 13.26 -25.44
C PRO A 59 -13.86 14.66 -25.31
N SER A 60 -14.16 15.39 -24.23
CA SER A 60 -13.56 16.70 -23.96
C SER A 60 -12.03 16.63 -23.76
N VAL A 61 -11.53 15.56 -23.16
CA VAL A 61 -10.08 15.33 -22.99
C VAL A 61 -9.44 15.11 -24.36
N LEU A 62 -10.07 14.30 -25.20
CA LEU A 62 -9.55 14.03 -26.55
C LEU A 62 -9.51 15.29 -27.44
N THR A 63 -10.49 16.18 -27.31
CA THR A 63 -10.51 17.48 -27.98
C THR A 63 -9.35 18.35 -27.52
N LYS A 64 -9.16 18.50 -26.20
CA LYS A 64 -8.01 19.21 -25.61
C LYS A 64 -6.66 18.64 -26.07
N MET A 65 -6.53 17.31 -26.19
CA MET A 65 -5.30 16.69 -26.70
C MET A 65 -4.97 17.14 -28.13
N LYS A 66 -5.97 17.28 -29.00
CA LYS A 66 -5.79 17.72 -30.38
C LYS A 66 -5.45 19.22 -30.46
N GLU A 67 -6.10 20.04 -29.67
CA GLU A 67 -5.88 21.50 -29.60
C GLU A 67 -4.49 21.82 -29.04
N ASN A 68 -4.09 21.18 -27.93
CA ASN A 68 -2.79 21.42 -27.28
C ASN A 68 -1.59 20.92 -28.08
N LYS A 69 -1.80 19.96 -28.99
CA LYS A 69 -0.73 19.46 -29.88
C LYS A 69 -0.18 20.52 -30.82
N ASN A 70 -0.98 21.53 -31.17
CA ASN A 70 -0.61 22.54 -32.16
C ASN A 70 -0.06 23.84 -31.54
N ASN A 71 -0.57 24.30 -30.36
CA ASN A 71 -0.14 25.56 -29.73
C ASN A 71 -0.45 25.65 -28.24
N GLY A 72 -0.82 24.56 -27.55
CA GLY A 72 -1.30 24.58 -26.17
C GLY A 72 -0.28 24.10 -25.14
N ASN A 73 -0.64 24.29 -23.87
CA ASN A 73 0.10 23.81 -22.72
C ASN A 73 -0.12 22.29 -22.54
N GLN A 74 0.90 21.47 -22.84
CA GLN A 74 0.79 20.02 -22.76
C GLN A 74 0.53 19.51 -21.34
N TYR A 75 0.93 20.25 -20.30
CA TYR A 75 0.68 19.89 -18.91
C TYR A 75 -0.81 19.82 -18.53
N CYS A 76 -1.67 20.60 -19.22
CA CYS A 76 -3.11 20.67 -18.93
C CYS A 76 -3.98 19.76 -19.81
N THR A 77 -3.38 18.94 -20.64
CA THR A 77 -4.07 18.11 -21.64
C THR A 77 -5.09 17.15 -21.02
N PHE A 78 -4.73 16.54 -19.90
CA PHE A 78 -5.54 15.55 -19.19
C PHE A 78 -6.32 16.11 -17.99
N ASP A 79 -6.27 17.41 -17.75
CA ASP A 79 -7.00 18.05 -16.65
C ASP A 79 -8.52 18.05 -16.92
N SER A 80 -9.19 17.04 -16.35
CA SER A 80 -10.63 16.83 -16.44
C SER A 80 -11.16 16.29 -15.11
N GLN A 81 -12.05 17.04 -14.46
CA GLN A 81 -12.63 16.64 -13.17
C GLN A 81 -13.31 15.26 -13.23
N LEU A 82 -13.99 14.96 -14.34
CA LEU A 82 -14.69 13.69 -14.51
C LEU A 82 -13.71 12.51 -14.63
N LEU A 83 -12.59 12.68 -15.34
CA LEU A 83 -11.53 11.70 -15.46
C LEU A 83 -10.86 11.44 -14.11
N VAL A 84 -10.60 12.48 -13.36
CA VAL A 84 -10.03 12.42 -12.01
C VAL A 84 -10.99 11.72 -11.05
N THR A 85 -12.30 12.01 -11.13
CA THR A 85 -13.32 11.32 -10.32
C THR A 85 -13.36 9.81 -10.62
N PHE A 86 -13.22 9.42 -11.88
CA PHE A 86 -13.12 8.00 -12.24
C PHE A 86 -11.94 7.30 -11.55
N THR A 87 -10.75 7.92 -11.52
CA THR A 87 -9.57 7.32 -10.89
C THR A 87 -9.63 7.36 -9.35
N SER A 88 -10.11 8.44 -8.76
CA SER A 88 -10.07 8.67 -7.32
C SER A 88 -11.23 8.04 -6.54
N SER A 89 -12.40 7.83 -7.16
CA SER A 89 -13.60 7.29 -6.49
C SER A 89 -13.38 5.94 -5.81
N LEU A 90 -12.50 5.13 -6.34
CA LEU A 90 -12.10 3.86 -5.75
C LEU A 90 -11.51 4.04 -4.34
N TYR A 91 -10.62 5.01 -4.16
CA TYR A 91 -9.88 5.19 -2.91
C TYR A 91 -10.76 5.70 -1.78
N ILE A 92 -11.70 6.59 -2.07
CA ILE A 92 -12.68 7.04 -1.06
C ILE A 92 -13.64 5.91 -0.68
N ALA A 93 -14.04 5.08 -1.63
CA ALA A 93 -14.84 3.89 -1.34
C ALA A 93 -14.07 2.88 -0.49
N GLY A 94 -12.79 2.65 -0.79
CA GLY A 94 -11.90 1.81 -0.01
C GLY A 94 -11.68 2.32 1.42
N LEU A 95 -11.52 3.63 1.59
CA LEU A 95 -11.45 4.28 2.90
C LEU A 95 -12.69 3.94 3.75
N LEU A 96 -13.88 4.18 3.23
CA LEU A 96 -15.12 3.89 3.97
C LEU A 96 -15.27 2.40 4.25
N ALA A 97 -14.93 1.57 3.28
CA ALA A 97 -14.97 0.12 3.40
C ALA A 97 -13.98 -0.42 4.44
N SER A 98 -12.83 0.23 4.67
CA SER A 98 -11.83 -0.22 5.65
C SER A 98 -12.35 -0.20 7.08
N PHE A 99 -13.21 0.76 7.45
CA PHE A 99 -13.87 0.78 8.75
C PHE A 99 -14.84 -0.40 8.91
N VAL A 100 -15.64 -0.67 7.88
CA VAL A 100 -16.55 -1.83 7.86
C VAL A 100 -15.75 -3.13 7.91
N ALA A 101 -14.68 -3.23 7.13
CA ALA A 101 -13.79 -4.39 7.10
C ALA A 101 -13.15 -4.66 8.46
N SER A 102 -12.73 -3.62 9.19
CA SER A 102 -12.17 -3.75 10.54
C SER A 102 -13.17 -4.41 11.51
N TYR A 103 -14.43 -3.97 11.47
CA TYR A 103 -15.50 -4.59 12.27
C TYR A 103 -15.78 -6.03 11.86
N LEU A 104 -15.91 -6.31 10.56
CA LEU A 104 -16.18 -7.65 10.03
C LEU A 104 -15.01 -8.61 10.33
N THR A 105 -13.78 -8.17 10.16
CA THR A 105 -12.58 -8.97 10.44
C THR A 105 -12.51 -9.39 11.91
N ARG A 106 -12.91 -8.52 12.83
CA ARG A 106 -12.97 -8.84 14.25
C ARG A 106 -14.12 -9.81 14.58
N LYS A 107 -15.31 -9.60 13.99
CA LYS A 107 -16.51 -10.38 14.33
C LYS A 107 -16.54 -11.74 13.65
N PHE A 108 -16.22 -11.81 12.37
CA PHE A 108 -16.36 -13.01 11.54
C PHE A 108 -15.04 -13.71 11.23
N GLY A 109 -13.91 -13.02 11.43
CA GLY A 109 -12.56 -13.52 11.13
C GLY A 109 -11.99 -12.96 9.84
N ARG A 110 -10.72 -13.31 9.60
CA ARG A 110 -9.92 -12.75 8.49
C ARG A 110 -10.35 -13.35 7.15
N LYS A 111 -10.56 -14.67 7.12
CA LYS A 111 -10.96 -15.41 5.92
C LYS A 111 -12.28 -14.91 5.28
N PRO A 112 -13.42 -14.80 6.00
CA PRO A 112 -14.66 -14.30 5.41
C PRO A 112 -14.54 -12.86 4.87
N THR A 113 -13.76 -12.03 5.51
CA THR A 113 -13.52 -10.65 5.06
C THR A 113 -12.73 -10.62 3.74
N MET A 114 -11.74 -11.51 3.58
CA MET A 114 -11.00 -11.66 2.32
C MET A 114 -11.89 -12.16 1.20
N VAL A 115 -12.75 -13.16 1.46
CA VAL A 115 -13.72 -13.68 0.46
C VAL A 115 -14.69 -12.58 0.03
N ALA A 116 -15.27 -11.84 0.98
CA ALA A 116 -16.17 -10.73 0.69
C ALA A 116 -15.46 -9.63 -0.14
N GLY A 117 -14.21 -9.32 0.19
CA GLY A 117 -13.39 -8.38 -0.58
C GLY A 117 -13.16 -8.82 -2.03
N GLY A 118 -12.80 -10.09 -2.22
CA GLY A 118 -12.60 -10.65 -3.56
C GLY A 118 -13.89 -10.66 -4.40
N LEU A 119 -15.04 -11.02 -3.80
CA LEU A 119 -16.34 -11.02 -4.48
C LEU A 119 -16.78 -9.60 -4.88
N THR A 120 -16.66 -8.63 -4.00
CA THR A 120 -17.03 -7.24 -4.31
C THR A 120 -16.13 -6.66 -5.40
N PHE A 121 -14.83 -6.97 -5.36
CA PHE A 121 -13.90 -6.58 -6.42
C PHE A 121 -14.24 -7.24 -7.76
N LEU A 122 -14.60 -8.53 -7.77
CA LEU A 122 -14.99 -9.26 -8.96
C LEU A 122 -16.22 -8.63 -9.62
N LEU A 123 -17.24 -8.28 -8.83
CA LEU A 123 -18.43 -7.59 -9.33
C LEU A 123 -18.08 -6.23 -9.95
N GLY A 124 -17.19 -5.48 -9.31
CA GLY A 124 -16.68 -4.21 -9.83
C GLY A 124 -15.93 -4.37 -11.16
N ALA A 125 -15.09 -5.40 -11.28
CA ALA A 125 -14.36 -5.71 -12.50
C ALA A 125 -15.30 -6.06 -13.67
N ILE A 126 -16.33 -6.87 -13.42
CA ILE A 126 -17.35 -7.21 -14.42
C ILE A 126 -18.08 -5.94 -14.87
N LEU A 127 -18.56 -5.10 -13.95
CA LEU A 127 -19.24 -3.86 -14.29
C LEU A 127 -18.36 -2.91 -15.12
N ASN A 128 -17.10 -2.77 -14.80
CA ASN A 128 -16.18 -1.94 -15.55
C ASN A 128 -15.88 -2.50 -16.95
N GLY A 129 -15.71 -3.81 -17.09
CA GLY A 129 -15.48 -4.46 -18.39
C GLY A 129 -16.65 -4.30 -19.35
N PHE A 130 -17.90 -4.29 -18.81
CA PHE A 130 -19.13 -4.14 -19.60
C PHE A 130 -19.68 -2.70 -19.62
N ALA A 131 -18.93 -1.72 -19.12
CA ALA A 131 -19.41 -0.35 -18.99
C ALA A 131 -19.89 0.25 -20.32
N GLN A 132 -21.04 0.92 -20.26
CA GLN A 132 -21.64 1.65 -21.39
C GLN A 132 -21.63 3.15 -21.18
N ASN A 133 -21.63 3.62 -19.93
CA ASN A 133 -21.62 5.02 -19.54
C ASN A 133 -20.71 5.27 -18.34
N VAL A 134 -20.44 6.55 -18.07
CA VAL A 134 -19.53 6.96 -16.97
C VAL A 134 -20.08 6.58 -15.60
N ALA A 135 -21.40 6.61 -15.40
CA ALA A 135 -22.00 6.23 -14.11
C ALA A 135 -21.72 4.76 -13.79
N MET A 136 -21.84 3.88 -14.77
CA MET A 136 -21.52 2.44 -14.62
C MET A 136 -20.03 2.23 -14.30
N LEU A 137 -19.14 3.00 -14.94
CA LEU A 137 -17.71 2.99 -14.61
C LEU A 137 -17.47 3.40 -13.15
N ILE A 138 -18.06 4.48 -12.68
CA ILE A 138 -17.88 4.97 -11.30
C ILE A 138 -18.43 3.97 -10.28
N ILE A 139 -19.60 3.38 -10.52
CA ILE A 139 -20.18 2.34 -9.66
C ILE A 139 -19.23 1.12 -9.60
N GLY A 140 -18.71 0.71 -10.76
CA GLY A 140 -17.71 -0.36 -10.81
C GLY A 140 -16.45 -0.02 -10.00
N ARG A 141 -15.95 1.22 -10.09
CA ARG A 141 -14.81 1.72 -9.29
C ARG A 141 -15.09 1.71 -7.79
N ILE A 142 -16.30 2.08 -7.38
CA ILE A 142 -16.72 2.02 -5.97
C ILE A 142 -16.68 0.57 -5.46
N LEU A 143 -17.20 -0.39 -6.24
CA LEU A 143 -17.15 -1.81 -5.86
C LEU A 143 -15.72 -2.35 -5.81
N LEU A 144 -14.86 -1.98 -6.78
CA LEU A 144 -13.44 -2.30 -6.71
C LEU A 144 -12.80 -1.73 -5.44
N GLY A 145 -13.13 -0.48 -5.08
CA GLY A 145 -12.65 0.19 -3.87
C GLY A 145 -13.05 -0.54 -2.59
N ILE A 146 -14.30 -0.99 -2.48
CA ILE A 146 -14.76 -1.79 -1.35
C ILE A 146 -13.92 -3.06 -1.21
N GLY A 147 -13.67 -3.76 -2.33
CA GLY A 147 -12.83 -4.96 -2.35
C GLY A 147 -11.39 -4.67 -1.89
N VAL A 148 -10.79 -3.59 -2.37
CA VAL A 148 -9.45 -3.14 -1.95
C VAL A 148 -9.41 -2.79 -0.46
N GLY A 149 -10.41 -2.08 0.07
CA GLY A 149 -10.50 -1.74 1.49
C GLY A 149 -10.56 -2.99 2.38
N PHE A 150 -11.30 -4.01 1.97
CA PHE A 150 -11.39 -5.29 2.67
C PHE A 150 -10.07 -6.06 2.63
N ALA A 151 -9.40 -6.10 1.48
CA ALA A 151 -8.11 -6.77 1.32
C ALA A 151 -7.01 -6.10 2.15
N ASN A 152 -6.86 -4.77 2.05
CA ASN A 152 -5.84 -4.01 2.77
C ASN A 152 -5.98 -4.13 4.30
N GLN A 153 -7.20 -4.31 4.80
CA GLN A 153 -7.45 -4.52 6.22
C GLN A 153 -7.17 -5.96 6.66
N SER A 154 -7.58 -6.97 5.89
CA SER A 154 -7.57 -8.36 6.32
C SER A 154 -6.29 -9.11 5.97
N VAL A 155 -5.68 -8.85 4.81
CA VAL A 155 -4.53 -9.63 4.31
C VAL A 155 -3.26 -9.40 5.13
N PRO A 156 -2.80 -8.15 5.39
CA PRO A 156 -1.61 -7.95 6.22
C PRO A 156 -1.78 -8.52 7.63
N LEU A 157 -2.98 -8.43 8.18
CA LEU A 157 -3.31 -9.02 9.48
C LEU A 157 -3.20 -10.54 9.44
N TYR A 158 -3.80 -11.18 8.42
CA TYR A 158 -3.70 -12.63 8.20
C TYR A 158 -2.23 -13.08 8.11
N LEU A 159 -1.42 -12.40 7.29
CA LEU A 159 -0.01 -12.71 7.11
C LEU A 159 0.78 -12.58 8.42
N SER A 160 0.54 -11.53 9.19
CA SER A 160 1.23 -11.31 10.46
C SER A 160 0.90 -12.38 11.52
N GLU A 161 -0.32 -12.93 11.50
CA GLU A 161 -0.80 -13.95 12.44
C GLU A 161 -0.37 -15.37 12.06
N MET A 162 -0.22 -15.65 10.76
CA MET A 162 0.21 -16.96 10.26
C MET A 162 1.73 -17.11 10.22
N ALA A 163 2.45 -16.02 10.01
CA ALA A 163 3.90 -16.03 9.82
C ALA A 163 4.66 -16.48 11.08
N PRO A 164 5.67 -17.38 10.95
CA PRO A 164 6.58 -17.67 12.05
C PRO A 164 7.42 -16.42 12.39
N PRO A 165 7.82 -16.23 13.67
CA PRO A 165 8.50 -15.02 14.12
C PRO A 165 9.71 -14.60 13.27
N ARG A 166 10.53 -15.59 12.88
CA ARG A 166 11.77 -15.37 12.10
C ARG A 166 11.53 -14.87 10.67
N LEU A 167 10.38 -15.15 10.07
CA LEU A 167 10.04 -14.80 8.69
C LEU A 167 8.90 -13.77 8.60
N ARG A 168 8.49 -13.19 9.73
CA ARG A 168 7.33 -12.28 9.76
C ARG A 168 7.51 -11.06 8.88
N GLY A 169 8.68 -10.43 8.93
CA GLY A 169 9.01 -9.29 8.08
C GLY A 169 8.92 -9.66 6.60
N ALA A 170 9.63 -10.69 6.19
CA ALA A 170 9.64 -11.17 4.80
C ALA A 170 8.24 -11.56 4.30
N LEU A 171 7.46 -12.31 5.10
CA LEU A 171 6.12 -12.74 4.71
C LEU A 171 5.11 -11.58 4.68
N ASN A 172 5.26 -10.58 5.54
CA ASN A 172 4.42 -9.37 5.48
C ASN A 172 4.72 -8.55 4.20
N ILE A 173 5.99 -8.46 3.80
CA ILE A 173 6.39 -7.81 2.54
C ILE A 173 5.83 -8.53 1.30
N MET A 174 5.46 -9.81 1.39
CA MET A 174 4.81 -10.53 0.28
C MET A 174 3.53 -9.85 -0.20
N PHE A 175 2.80 -9.16 0.70
CA PHE A 175 1.66 -8.34 0.30
C PHE A 175 2.07 -7.20 -0.63
N GLN A 176 3.11 -6.46 -0.28
CA GLN A 176 3.66 -5.41 -1.14
C GLN A 176 4.22 -5.98 -2.45
N LEU A 177 4.88 -7.12 -2.41
CA LEU A 177 5.37 -7.79 -3.61
C LEU A 177 4.21 -8.15 -4.55
N ALA A 178 3.10 -8.68 -4.01
CA ALA A 178 1.91 -8.96 -4.81
C ALA A 178 1.32 -7.69 -5.44
N ILE A 179 1.33 -6.54 -4.73
CA ILE A 179 0.93 -5.25 -5.30
C ILE A 179 1.82 -4.91 -6.51
N THR A 180 3.14 -5.00 -6.38
CA THR A 180 4.05 -4.66 -7.50
C THR A 180 3.91 -5.60 -8.69
N VAL A 181 3.68 -6.90 -8.45
CA VAL A 181 3.34 -7.88 -9.50
C VAL A 181 2.03 -7.51 -10.20
N GLY A 182 1.00 -7.10 -9.43
CA GLY A 182 -0.27 -6.63 -9.98
C GLY A 182 -0.10 -5.42 -10.89
N ILE A 183 0.69 -4.43 -10.48
CA ILE A 183 1.02 -3.24 -11.28
C ILE A 183 1.72 -3.64 -12.59
N LEU A 184 2.73 -4.50 -12.51
CA LEU A 184 3.45 -4.96 -13.70
C LEU A 184 2.53 -5.68 -14.70
N MET A 185 1.71 -6.61 -14.19
CA MET A 185 0.74 -7.34 -15.03
C MET A 185 -0.27 -6.40 -15.70
N ALA A 186 -0.80 -5.42 -14.96
CA ALA A 186 -1.70 -4.41 -15.52
C ALA A 186 -1.02 -3.58 -16.63
N ASN A 187 0.22 -3.16 -16.44
CA ASN A 187 0.98 -2.42 -17.43
C ASN A 187 1.25 -3.25 -18.70
N LEU A 188 1.61 -4.54 -18.55
CA LEU A 188 1.78 -5.46 -19.66
C LEU A 188 0.48 -5.68 -20.45
N ILE A 189 -0.64 -5.84 -19.74
CA ILE A 189 -1.97 -5.98 -20.35
C ILE A 189 -2.34 -4.70 -21.10
N ASN A 190 -2.16 -3.51 -20.49
CA ASN A 190 -2.41 -2.24 -21.17
C ASN A 190 -1.57 -2.07 -22.44
N TYR A 191 -0.29 -2.46 -22.40
CA TYR A 191 0.58 -2.42 -23.58
C TYR A 191 0.07 -3.34 -24.71
N GLY A 192 -0.37 -4.56 -24.35
CA GLY A 192 -0.93 -5.49 -25.32
C GLY A 192 -2.29 -5.05 -25.88
N THR A 193 -3.19 -4.62 -25.00
CA THR A 193 -4.58 -4.26 -25.35
C THR A 193 -4.68 -2.93 -26.10
N ASN A 194 -3.72 -2.03 -25.93
CA ASN A 194 -3.66 -0.77 -26.72
C ASN A 194 -3.55 -1.03 -28.24
N LYS A 195 -3.05 -2.20 -28.63
CA LYS A 195 -2.93 -2.61 -30.04
C LYS A 195 -4.22 -3.21 -30.61
N MET A 196 -5.21 -3.48 -29.77
CA MET A 196 -6.50 -4.03 -30.18
C MET A 196 -7.37 -2.95 -30.82
N LYS A 197 -8.09 -3.33 -31.88
CA LYS A 197 -8.97 -2.42 -32.62
C LYS A 197 -10.29 -2.16 -31.86
N GLY A 198 -10.80 -0.95 -31.96
CA GLY A 198 -12.10 -0.56 -31.41
C GLY A 198 -12.16 -0.51 -29.88
N ASP A 199 -13.34 -0.73 -29.31
CA ASP A 199 -13.62 -0.68 -27.86
C ASP A 199 -13.13 -1.91 -27.09
N ILE A 200 -12.60 -2.92 -27.75
CA ILE A 200 -12.24 -4.21 -27.13
C ILE A 200 -11.05 -4.04 -26.18
N GLY A 201 -10.07 -3.22 -26.55
CA GLY A 201 -8.83 -3.06 -25.78
C GLY A 201 -9.06 -2.65 -24.33
N TRP A 202 -9.73 -1.52 -24.09
CA TRP A 202 -9.98 -1.04 -22.73
C TRP A 202 -10.95 -1.94 -21.94
N ARG A 203 -11.91 -2.61 -22.64
CA ARG A 203 -12.81 -3.57 -21.99
C ARG A 203 -12.08 -4.78 -21.47
N VAL A 204 -11.16 -5.33 -22.26
CA VAL A 204 -10.29 -6.45 -21.84
C VAL A 204 -9.40 -6.01 -20.68
N SER A 205 -8.79 -4.83 -20.77
CA SER A 205 -7.95 -4.29 -19.69
C SER A 205 -8.72 -4.20 -18.36
N LEU A 206 -9.90 -3.59 -18.34
CA LEU A 206 -10.71 -3.45 -17.12
C LEU A 206 -11.32 -4.78 -16.68
N GLY A 207 -11.76 -5.61 -17.61
CA GLY A 207 -12.40 -6.90 -17.32
C GLY A 207 -11.43 -7.94 -16.75
N LEU A 208 -10.15 -7.92 -17.19
CA LEU A 208 -9.13 -8.84 -16.67
C LEU A 208 -8.78 -8.60 -15.19
N ALA A 209 -9.23 -7.50 -14.59
CA ALA A 209 -9.23 -7.34 -13.14
C ALA A 209 -10.02 -8.45 -12.41
N ALA A 210 -10.89 -9.15 -13.11
CA ALA A 210 -11.57 -10.35 -12.58
C ALA A 210 -10.59 -11.49 -12.26
N VAL A 211 -9.48 -11.62 -12.96
CA VAL A 211 -8.50 -12.70 -12.74
C VAL A 211 -7.90 -12.65 -11.33
N PRO A 212 -7.24 -11.56 -10.88
CA PRO A 212 -6.76 -11.47 -9.51
C PRO A 212 -7.89 -11.54 -8.48
N ALA A 213 -9.10 -11.05 -8.80
CA ALA A 213 -10.27 -11.19 -7.92
C ALA A 213 -10.68 -12.65 -7.72
N ILE A 214 -10.70 -13.46 -8.77
CA ILE A 214 -10.98 -14.90 -8.70
C ILE A 214 -9.89 -15.61 -7.91
N ILE A 215 -8.61 -15.31 -8.16
CA ILE A 215 -7.48 -15.91 -7.43
C ILE A 215 -7.62 -15.65 -5.94
N MET A 216 -7.87 -14.38 -5.54
CA MET A 216 -8.08 -14.03 -4.14
C MET A 216 -9.32 -14.72 -3.55
N THR A 217 -10.45 -14.68 -4.24
CA THR A 217 -11.72 -15.23 -3.72
C THR A 217 -11.62 -16.73 -3.54
N VAL A 218 -11.24 -17.46 -4.60
CA VAL A 218 -11.10 -18.91 -4.58
C VAL A 218 -9.99 -19.32 -3.60
N GLY A 219 -8.85 -18.66 -3.66
CA GLY A 219 -7.75 -18.91 -2.73
C GLY A 219 -8.21 -18.76 -1.28
N SER A 220 -8.90 -17.67 -0.95
CA SER A 220 -9.37 -17.40 0.42
C SER A 220 -10.40 -18.42 0.91
N ILE A 221 -11.21 -19.04 0.03
CA ILE A 221 -12.14 -20.11 0.41
C ILE A 221 -11.39 -21.33 0.96
N PHE A 222 -10.21 -21.65 0.40
CA PHE A 222 -9.40 -22.79 0.84
C PHE A 222 -8.47 -22.45 2.01
N LEU A 223 -8.24 -21.16 2.31
CA LEU A 223 -7.43 -20.77 3.46
C LEU A 223 -8.10 -21.17 4.78
N PRO A 224 -7.33 -21.62 5.77
CA PRO A 224 -7.79 -21.71 7.16
C PRO A 224 -7.94 -20.31 7.75
N ASP A 225 -8.71 -20.18 8.82
CA ASP A 225 -8.66 -18.97 9.62
C ASP A 225 -7.44 -19.00 10.57
N THR A 226 -6.99 -17.84 11.03
CA THR A 226 -5.79 -17.75 11.86
C THR A 226 -6.03 -18.25 13.28
N PRO A 227 -5.02 -18.77 13.99
CA PRO A 227 -5.15 -19.17 15.39
C PRO A 227 -5.68 -18.04 16.27
N ASN A 228 -5.19 -16.82 16.11
CA ASN A 228 -5.64 -15.65 16.85
C ASN A 228 -7.12 -15.36 16.65
N SER A 229 -7.58 -15.40 15.40
CA SER A 229 -8.99 -15.21 15.05
C SER A 229 -9.88 -16.29 15.65
N LEU A 230 -9.41 -17.52 15.72
CA LEU A 230 -10.14 -18.64 16.31
C LEU A 230 -10.26 -18.49 17.84
N ILE A 231 -9.19 -18.10 18.52
CA ILE A 231 -9.17 -17.83 19.96
C ILE A 231 -10.08 -16.65 20.31
N GLU A 232 -9.99 -15.53 19.56
CA GLU A 232 -10.88 -14.38 19.75
C GLU A 232 -12.37 -14.73 19.69
N ARG A 233 -12.73 -15.78 18.94
CA ARG A 233 -14.09 -16.29 18.77
C ARG A 233 -14.41 -17.50 19.66
N GLY A 234 -13.55 -17.83 20.62
CA GLY A 234 -13.76 -18.92 21.59
C GLY A 234 -13.62 -20.34 21.03
N LYS A 235 -13.00 -20.51 19.84
CA LYS A 235 -12.78 -21.81 19.19
C LYS A 235 -11.39 -22.39 19.50
N ASN A 236 -11.11 -22.58 20.80
CA ASN A 236 -9.78 -22.91 21.30
C ASN A 236 -9.21 -24.24 20.77
N ASP A 237 -10.03 -25.30 20.69
CA ASP A 237 -9.57 -26.60 20.19
C ASP A 237 -9.12 -26.54 18.73
N ILE A 238 -9.91 -25.84 17.90
CA ILE A 238 -9.58 -25.66 16.48
C ILE A 238 -8.32 -24.78 16.34
N ALA A 239 -8.19 -23.75 17.18
CA ALA A 239 -7.03 -22.87 17.19
C ALA A 239 -5.74 -23.64 17.55
N ARG A 240 -5.79 -24.52 18.56
CA ARG A 240 -4.66 -25.36 18.94
C ARG A 240 -4.25 -26.32 17.82
N ALA A 241 -5.20 -27.03 17.23
CA ALA A 241 -4.93 -27.92 16.08
C ALA A 241 -4.34 -27.13 14.88
N MET A 242 -4.82 -25.93 14.63
CA MET A 242 -4.28 -25.06 13.58
C MET A 242 -2.86 -24.63 13.88
N LEU A 243 -2.54 -24.26 15.15
CA LEU A 243 -1.21 -23.88 15.57
C LEU A 243 -0.23 -25.05 15.41
N GLN A 244 -0.62 -26.26 15.77
CA GLN A 244 0.18 -27.48 15.53
C GLN A 244 0.49 -27.67 14.04
N LYS A 245 -0.49 -27.48 13.17
CA LYS A 245 -0.31 -27.59 11.72
C LYS A 245 0.63 -26.53 11.16
N ILE A 246 0.54 -25.30 11.67
CA ILE A 246 1.39 -24.17 11.26
C ILE A 246 2.83 -24.39 11.69
N ARG A 247 3.06 -24.87 12.93
CA ARG A 247 4.39 -25.07 13.50
C ARG A 247 5.00 -26.42 13.13
N GLY A 248 4.19 -27.38 12.65
CA GLY A 248 4.65 -28.73 12.31
C GLY A 248 5.19 -29.49 13.52
N THR A 249 4.64 -29.24 14.71
CA THR A 249 4.97 -29.90 15.98
C THR A 249 3.73 -29.98 16.86
N ASP A 250 3.66 -31.02 17.69
CA ASP A 250 2.59 -31.17 18.69
C ASP A 250 2.85 -30.31 19.95
N ASP A 251 4.11 -29.93 20.16
CA ASP A 251 4.54 -29.10 21.28
C ASP A 251 4.30 -27.61 21.02
N VAL A 252 3.03 -27.20 21.13
CA VAL A 252 2.59 -25.81 20.98
C VAL A 252 1.94 -25.26 22.23
N GLY A 253 2.04 -25.97 23.36
CA GLY A 253 1.33 -25.65 24.60
C GLY A 253 1.67 -24.27 25.13
N GLU A 254 2.94 -23.92 25.18
CA GLU A 254 3.41 -22.63 25.68
C GLU A 254 2.94 -21.48 24.76
N GLU A 255 3.17 -21.60 23.45
CA GLU A 255 2.71 -20.57 22.49
C GLU A 255 1.19 -20.41 22.52
N PHE A 256 0.45 -21.51 22.64
CA PHE A 256 -1.01 -21.48 22.70
C PHE A 256 -1.55 -20.75 23.95
N ASN A 257 -0.94 -21.03 25.12
CA ASN A 257 -1.32 -20.35 26.37
C ASN A 257 -1.01 -18.83 26.31
N ASP A 258 0.14 -18.48 25.75
CA ASP A 258 0.51 -17.08 25.54
C ASP A 258 -0.48 -16.37 24.60
N LEU A 259 -0.98 -17.05 23.58
CA LEU A 259 -2.03 -16.49 22.70
C LEU A 259 -3.38 -16.31 23.40
N ILE A 260 -3.77 -17.24 24.28
CA ILE A 260 -4.99 -17.11 25.09
C ILE A 260 -4.85 -15.92 26.04
N GLU A 261 -3.75 -15.83 26.77
CA GLU A 261 -3.50 -14.73 27.72
C GLU A 261 -3.52 -13.37 27.01
N ALA A 262 -2.88 -13.28 25.84
CA ALA A 262 -2.89 -12.09 25.00
C ALA A 262 -4.30 -11.73 24.51
N SER A 263 -5.10 -12.73 24.14
CA SER A 263 -6.50 -12.53 23.71
C SER A 263 -7.36 -12.04 24.87
N GLU A 264 -7.24 -12.65 26.03
CA GLU A 264 -7.98 -12.22 27.24
C GLU A 264 -7.59 -10.80 27.66
N ALA A 265 -6.31 -10.46 27.65
CA ALA A 265 -5.83 -9.11 27.90
C ALA A 265 -6.43 -8.10 26.91
N SER A 266 -6.45 -8.46 25.62
CA SER A 266 -7.05 -7.63 24.57
C SER A 266 -8.57 -7.46 24.73
N GLN A 267 -9.29 -8.50 25.19
CA GLN A 267 -10.74 -8.44 25.43
C GLN A 267 -11.10 -7.59 26.65
N LYS A 268 -10.24 -7.53 27.67
CA LYS A 268 -10.41 -6.64 28.83
C LYS A 268 -10.35 -5.15 28.43
N VAL A 269 -9.72 -4.84 27.32
CA VAL A 269 -9.64 -3.48 26.77
C VAL A 269 -10.94 -3.11 26.05
N LYS A 270 -11.85 -2.49 26.77
CA LYS A 270 -13.20 -2.16 26.29
C LYS A 270 -13.24 -1.11 25.16
N HIS A 271 -12.21 -0.25 25.02
CA HIS A 271 -12.23 0.92 24.10
C HIS A 271 -10.88 1.18 23.41
N PRO A 272 -10.45 0.35 22.44
CA PRO A 272 -9.16 0.53 21.75
C PRO A 272 -9.02 1.92 21.10
N TRP A 273 -10.10 2.47 20.53
CA TRP A 273 -10.15 3.80 19.92
C TRP A 273 -9.96 4.96 20.90
N LYS A 274 -10.42 4.82 22.16
CA LYS A 274 -10.15 5.80 23.23
C LYS A 274 -8.72 5.66 23.75
N ASN A 275 -8.25 4.42 23.87
CA ASN A 275 -6.92 4.15 24.41
C ASN A 275 -5.81 4.67 23.50
N ILE A 276 -5.92 4.55 22.17
CA ILE A 276 -4.90 5.05 21.26
C ILE A 276 -4.69 6.58 21.35
N LEU A 277 -5.70 7.30 21.87
CA LEU A 277 -5.62 8.76 22.08
C LEU A 277 -4.90 9.13 23.38
N LYS A 278 -4.68 8.17 24.30
CA LYS A 278 -3.94 8.42 25.53
C LYS A 278 -2.50 8.83 25.21
N ARG A 279 -1.91 9.64 26.08
CA ARG A 279 -0.58 10.21 25.91
C ARG A 279 0.51 9.14 25.78
N ARG A 280 0.37 8.03 26.50
CA ARG A 280 1.24 6.84 26.45
C ARG A 280 1.35 6.27 25.02
N TYR A 281 0.29 6.33 24.20
CA TYR A 281 0.25 5.79 22.84
C TYR A 281 0.40 6.85 21.75
N ARG A 282 0.72 8.10 22.10
CA ARG A 282 0.95 9.19 21.13
C ARG A 282 2.03 8.87 20.09
N PRO A 283 3.19 8.28 20.46
CA PRO A 283 4.18 7.90 19.45
C PRO A 283 3.59 7.00 18.37
N GLN A 284 2.87 5.95 18.78
CA GLN A 284 2.23 5.00 17.88
C GLN A 284 1.16 5.65 17.02
N LEU A 285 0.32 6.52 17.61
CA LEU A 285 -0.71 7.26 16.88
C LEU A 285 -0.09 8.19 15.83
N ILE A 286 0.95 8.92 16.19
CA ILE A 286 1.62 9.83 15.27
C ILE A 286 2.27 9.05 14.13
N MET A 287 2.93 7.91 14.42
CA MET A 287 3.48 7.05 13.37
C MET A 287 2.39 6.45 12.48
N ALA A 288 1.23 6.04 13.05
CA ALA A 288 0.09 5.53 12.30
C ALA A 288 -0.49 6.54 11.30
N ILE A 289 -0.32 7.83 11.57
CA ILE A 289 -0.77 8.92 10.68
C ILE A 289 0.34 9.34 9.73
N MET A 290 1.53 9.62 10.27
CA MET A 290 2.60 10.26 9.49
C MET A 290 3.25 9.32 8.48
N ILE A 291 3.47 8.03 8.82
CA ILE A 291 4.11 7.09 7.90
C ILE A 291 3.27 6.89 6.63
N PRO A 292 1.97 6.53 6.69
CA PRO A 292 1.17 6.37 5.49
C PRO A 292 0.92 7.69 4.76
N ALA A 293 0.79 8.81 5.45
CA ALA A 293 0.66 10.13 4.83
C ALA A 293 1.91 10.49 4.02
N PHE A 294 3.08 10.34 4.60
CA PHE A 294 4.35 10.57 3.92
C PHE A 294 4.59 9.59 2.78
N GLN A 295 4.23 8.30 2.95
CA GLN A 295 4.31 7.31 1.88
C GLN A 295 3.57 7.79 0.62
N GLN A 296 2.41 8.39 0.77
CA GLN A 296 1.64 8.93 -0.36
C GLN A 296 2.23 10.26 -0.88
N LEU A 297 2.73 11.11 0.02
CA LEU A 297 3.38 12.39 -0.32
C LEU A 297 4.78 12.23 -0.95
N THR A 298 5.30 11.01 -1.09
CA THR A 298 6.44 10.74 -1.97
C THR A 298 6.13 11.05 -3.44
N GLY A 299 4.85 11.00 -3.83
CA GLY A 299 4.42 11.12 -5.21
C GLY A 299 4.48 9.80 -5.99
N ILE A 300 4.72 8.65 -5.34
CA ILE A 300 4.84 7.35 -6.03
C ILE A 300 3.57 6.98 -6.78
N ASN A 301 2.41 7.23 -6.19
CA ASN A 301 1.13 6.89 -6.81
C ASN A 301 0.87 7.71 -8.06
N VAL A 302 1.37 8.94 -8.12
CA VAL A 302 1.36 9.77 -9.33
C VAL A 302 2.04 9.03 -10.48
N ILE A 303 3.23 8.51 -10.23
CA ILE A 303 3.99 7.78 -11.25
C ILE A 303 3.31 6.44 -11.56
N MET A 304 2.79 5.73 -10.56
CA MET A 304 2.16 4.43 -10.78
C MET A 304 0.80 4.54 -11.49
N PHE A 305 -0.06 5.51 -11.09
CA PHE A 305 -1.40 5.69 -11.69
C PHE A 305 -1.38 6.37 -13.03
N TYR A 306 -0.49 7.35 -13.19
CA TYR A 306 -0.48 8.24 -14.34
C TYR A 306 0.80 8.14 -15.16
N ALA A 307 1.61 7.09 -14.98
CA ALA A 307 2.85 6.92 -15.75
C ALA A 307 2.65 7.07 -17.25
N PRO A 308 1.70 6.38 -17.91
CA PRO A 308 1.48 6.57 -19.34
C PRO A 308 1.02 7.99 -19.68
N VAL A 309 0.19 8.60 -18.86
CA VAL A 309 -0.28 9.97 -19.03
C VAL A 309 0.88 10.96 -18.90
N LEU A 310 1.70 10.79 -17.85
CA LEU A 310 2.88 11.62 -17.62
C LEU A 310 3.86 11.52 -18.78
N PHE A 311 4.18 10.31 -19.25
CA PHE A 311 5.08 10.11 -20.38
C PHE A 311 4.51 10.67 -21.69
N ARG A 312 3.20 10.59 -21.91
CA ARG A 312 2.55 11.26 -23.04
C ARG A 312 2.63 12.79 -22.94
N THR A 313 2.46 13.34 -21.74
CA THR A 313 2.56 14.79 -21.49
C THR A 313 3.96 15.33 -21.82
N ILE A 314 5.02 14.57 -21.54
CA ILE A 314 6.39 14.96 -21.88
C ILE A 314 6.81 14.57 -23.32
N GLY A 315 5.86 14.18 -24.16
CA GLY A 315 6.06 14.04 -25.60
C GLY A 315 6.36 12.62 -26.11
N PHE A 316 6.23 11.58 -25.26
CA PHE A 316 6.33 10.20 -25.73
C PHE A 316 5.12 9.81 -26.60
N GLY A 317 5.35 8.98 -27.60
CA GLY A 317 4.26 8.31 -28.31
C GLY A 317 3.50 7.34 -27.40
N SER A 318 2.29 6.93 -27.81
CA SER A 318 1.43 6.05 -27.03
C SER A 318 2.14 4.75 -26.63
N ASP A 319 2.78 4.06 -27.59
CA ASP A 319 3.47 2.79 -27.32
C ASP A 319 4.70 2.96 -26.41
N ALA A 320 5.48 4.03 -26.62
CA ALA A 320 6.64 4.33 -25.78
C ALA A 320 6.25 4.68 -24.34
N SER A 321 5.14 5.40 -24.16
CA SER A 321 4.61 5.73 -22.82
C SER A 321 4.18 4.49 -22.04
N LEU A 322 3.47 3.57 -22.69
CA LEU A 322 3.05 2.31 -22.08
C LEU A 322 4.25 1.39 -21.80
N MET A 323 5.22 1.32 -22.70
CA MET A 323 6.45 0.55 -22.49
C MET A 323 7.28 1.10 -21.33
N SER A 324 7.40 2.42 -21.18
CA SER A 324 8.09 3.03 -20.05
C SER A 324 7.41 2.71 -18.70
N SER A 325 6.09 2.58 -18.71
CA SER A 325 5.33 2.13 -17.53
C SER A 325 5.57 0.65 -17.21
N VAL A 326 5.76 -0.21 -18.22
CA VAL A 326 6.16 -1.61 -18.01
C VAL A 326 7.56 -1.68 -17.39
N ILE A 327 8.50 -0.89 -17.89
CA ILE A 327 9.88 -0.84 -17.35
C ILE A 327 9.86 -0.41 -15.89
N SER A 328 9.17 0.68 -15.55
CA SER A 328 9.07 1.16 -14.17
C SER A 328 8.36 0.16 -13.25
N GLY A 329 7.35 -0.54 -13.73
CA GLY A 329 6.68 -1.63 -13.04
C GLY A 329 7.59 -2.83 -12.76
N LEU A 330 8.43 -3.22 -13.73
CA LEU A 330 9.42 -4.29 -13.57
C LEU A 330 10.49 -3.90 -12.52
N VAL A 331 11.00 -2.68 -12.60
CA VAL A 331 11.95 -2.15 -11.61
C VAL A 331 11.35 -2.15 -10.21
N ASN A 332 10.08 -1.73 -10.07
CA ASN A 332 9.35 -1.76 -8.80
C ASN A 332 9.29 -3.18 -8.21
N MET A 333 8.91 -4.17 -9.02
CA MET A 333 8.83 -5.57 -8.59
C MET A 333 10.20 -6.11 -8.16
N VAL A 334 11.25 -5.94 -8.98
CA VAL A 334 12.60 -6.44 -8.68
C VAL A 334 13.17 -5.77 -7.44
N ALA A 335 13.00 -4.46 -7.29
CA ALA A 335 13.47 -3.73 -6.11
C ALA A 335 12.72 -4.15 -4.83
N THR A 336 11.44 -4.50 -4.92
CA THR A 336 10.69 -5.05 -3.77
C THR A 336 11.24 -6.42 -3.34
N LEU A 337 11.69 -7.27 -4.27
CA LEU A 337 12.38 -8.51 -3.92
C LEU A 337 13.66 -8.25 -3.13
N VAL A 338 14.42 -7.19 -3.47
CA VAL A 338 15.58 -6.78 -2.68
C VAL A 338 15.19 -6.43 -1.25
N SER A 339 14.05 -5.76 -1.06
CA SER A 339 13.53 -5.44 0.28
C SER A 339 13.27 -6.68 1.14
N VAL A 340 12.71 -7.74 0.56
CA VAL A 340 12.48 -9.02 1.27
C VAL A 340 13.76 -9.57 1.89
N TRP A 341 14.91 -9.39 1.22
CA TRP A 341 16.20 -9.90 1.67
C TRP A 341 16.95 -8.96 2.61
N THR A 342 16.70 -7.67 2.51
CA THR A 342 17.50 -6.65 3.21
C THR A 342 16.85 -6.15 4.49
N VAL A 343 15.52 -6.17 4.59
CA VAL A 343 14.77 -5.55 5.70
C VAL A 343 15.16 -6.10 7.08
N ASP A 344 15.34 -7.41 7.18
CA ASP A 344 15.72 -8.06 8.45
C ASP A 344 17.22 -8.02 8.74
N LYS A 345 18.05 -7.67 7.71
CA LYS A 345 19.51 -7.56 7.85
C LYS A 345 19.96 -6.14 8.16
N VAL A 346 19.41 -5.18 7.46
CA VAL A 346 19.86 -3.77 7.50
C VAL A 346 19.12 -2.95 8.57
N GLY A 347 17.84 -3.20 8.75
CA GLY A 347 17.00 -2.47 9.70
C GLY A 347 16.03 -1.51 9.00
N ARG A 348 14.93 -1.18 9.72
CA ARG A 348 13.82 -0.42 9.15
C ARG A 348 14.16 1.06 9.00
N ARG A 349 14.73 1.63 10.05
CA ARG A 349 15.09 3.06 10.08
C ARG A 349 16.14 3.41 9.01
N PHE A 350 17.17 2.57 8.87
CA PHE A 350 18.21 2.79 7.86
C PHE A 350 17.63 2.76 6.44
N LEU A 351 16.78 1.76 6.12
CA LEU A 351 16.16 1.65 4.80
C LEU A 351 15.25 2.86 4.48
N PHE A 352 14.50 3.36 5.46
CA PHE A 352 13.72 4.58 5.27
C PHE A 352 14.59 5.78 4.92
N LEU A 353 15.71 5.96 5.62
CA LEU A 353 16.59 7.10 5.43
C LEU A 353 17.33 7.02 4.08
N GLU A 354 17.88 5.86 3.75
CA GLU A 354 18.59 5.62 2.49
C GLU A 354 17.64 5.85 1.30
N GLY A 355 16.47 5.19 1.31
CA GLY A 355 15.48 5.37 0.25
C GLY A 355 14.98 6.81 0.16
N GLY A 356 14.83 7.51 1.29
CA GLY A 356 14.47 8.93 1.32
C GLY A 356 15.50 9.81 0.62
N VAL A 357 16.79 9.64 0.91
CA VAL A 357 17.86 10.40 0.27
C VAL A 357 17.93 10.13 -1.24
N GLN A 358 17.82 8.87 -1.65
CA GLN A 358 17.85 8.48 -3.05
C GLN A 358 16.61 9.02 -3.82
N MET A 359 15.41 8.92 -3.24
CA MET A 359 14.19 9.50 -3.84
C MET A 359 14.31 11.02 -3.98
N PHE A 360 14.84 11.71 -2.97
CA PHE A 360 15.02 13.16 -2.99
C PHE A 360 15.93 13.57 -4.16
N GLY A 361 17.11 12.96 -4.27
CA GLY A 361 18.07 13.26 -5.33
C GLY A 361 17.50 12.99 -6.73
N SER A 362 16.88 11.84 -6.93
CA SER A 362 16.31 11.46 -8.24
C SER A 362 15.15 12.36 -8.67
N GLN A 363 14.27 12.77 -7.74
CA GLN A 363 13.19 13.71 -8.06
C GLN A 363 13.68 15.10 -8.44
N ILE A 364 14.72 15.61 -7.78
CA ILE A 364 15.34 16.90 -8.16
C ILE A 364 15.90 16.83 -9.58
N VAL A 365 16.58 15.72 -9.92
CA VAL A 365 17.13 15.54 -11.28
C VAL A 365 16.00 15.45 -12.32
N VAL A 366 14.93 14.69 -12.06
CA VAL A 366 13.76 14.63 -12.96
C VAL A 366 13.14 16.01 -13.13
N ALA A 367 12.94 16.77 -12.04
CA ALA A 367 12.42 18.12 -12.09
C ALA A 367 13.28 19.06 -12.95
N ALA A 368 14.60 19.01 -12.77
CA ALA A 368 15.55 19.82 -13.53
C ALA A 368 15.55 19.46 -15.02
N LEU A 369 15.54 18.16 -15.37
CA LEU A 369 15.47 17.71 -16.75
C LEU A 369 14.20 18.18 -17.46
N ILE A 370 13.06 18.11 -16.78
CA ILE A 370 11.78 18.59 -17.32
C ILE A 370 11.80 20.13 -17.43
N ALA A 371 12.34 20.84 -16.45
CA ALA A 371 12.43 22.30 -16.45
C ALA A 371 13.25 22.83 -17.62
N VAL A 372 14.40 22.20 -17.90
CA VAL A 372 15.30 22.64 -18.97
C VAL A 372 14.67 22.43 -20.36
N ASN A 373 13.93 21.33 -20.58
CA ASN A 373 13.42 20.98 -21.90
C ASN A 373 12.01 21.50 -22.17
N PHE A 374 11.12 21.54 -21.17
CA PHE A 374 9.74 21.98 -21.33
C PHE A 374 9.49 23.41 -20.81
N GLY A 375 10.32 23.88 -19.89
CA GLY A 375 10.19 25.21 -19.31
C GLY A 375 8.81 25.50 -18.72
N LEU A 376 8.47 26.77 -18.64
CA LEU A 376 7.16 27.23 -18.16
C LEU A 376 6.07 27.16 -19.23
N THR A 377 6.42 27.10 -20.50
CA THR A 377 5.46 27.14 -21.62
C THR A 377 4.80 25.79 -21.89
N GLY A 378 5.47 24.69 -21.49
CA GLY A 378 5.01 23.34 -21.81
C GLY A 378 5.10 23.01 -23.30
N GLN A 379 5.84 23.82 -24.06
CA GLN A 379 6.10 23.66 -25.48
C GLN A 379 7.54 23.24 -25.68
N GLY A 380 7.79 21.98 -25.78
CA GLY A 380 9.12 21.44 -26.04
C GLY A 380 9.03 20.04 -26.62
N THR A 381 10.08 19.64 -27.31
CA THR A 381 10.25 18.25 -27.75
C THR A 381 11.46 17.69 -27.05
N PHE A 382 11.29 16.60 -26.31
CA PHE A 382 12.44 15.88 -25.78
C PHE A 382 13.23 15.25 -26.92
N SER A 383 14.56 15.46 -26.92
CA SER A 383 15.41 14.55 -27.66
C SER A 383 15.33 13.15 -27.04
N LYS A 384 15.55 12.12 -27.81
CA LYS A 384 15.50 10.72 -27.32
C LYS A 384 16.37 10.53 -26.07
N THR A 385 17.58 11.11 -26.06
CA THR A 385 18.50 11.00 -24.93
C THR A 385 17.94 11.61 -23.62
N TYR A 386 17.32 12.79 -23.69
CA TYR A 386 16.72 13.39 -22.51
C TYR A 386 15.51 12.61 -22.02
N ALA A 387 14.72 12.07 -22.94
CA ALA A 387 13.58 11.21 -22.59
C ALA A 387 14.04 9.94 -21.87
N ASP A 388 15.08 9.27 -22.37
CA ASP A 388 15.66 8.07 -21.76
C ASP A 388 16.26 8.39 -20.37
N LEU A 389 16.88 9.57 -20.18
CA LEU A 389 17.37 10.03 -18.88
C LEU A 389 16.24 10.25 -17.88
N VAL A 390 15.12 10.84 -18.29
CA VAL A 390 13.96 11.01 -17.39
C VAL A 390 13.43 9.65 -16.95
N VAL A 391 13.26 8.69 -17.86
CA VAL A 391 12.83 7.32 -17.52
C VAL A 391 13.83 6.66 -16.57
N PHE A 392 15.12 6.81 -16.80
CA PHE A 392 16.17 6.24 -15.95
C PHE A 392 16.11 6.78 -14.50
N PHE A 393 15.99 8.09 -14.32
CA PHE A 393 15.89 8.68 -12.98
C PHE A 393 14.55 8.39 -12.31
N ILE A 394 13.46 8.24 -13.06
CA ILE A 394 12.19 7.71 -12.55
C ILE A 394 12.37 6.28 -12.06
N CYS A 395 13.10 5.43 -12.77
CA CYS A 395 13.39 4.06 -12.32
C CYS A 395 14.24 4.04 -11.04
N ILE A 396 15.23 4.94 -10.88
CA ILE A 396 16.00 5.11 -9.65
C ILE A 396 15.09 5.51 -8.48
N TYR A 397 14.19 6.46 -8.70
CA TYR A 397 13.21 6.89 -7.72
C TYR A 397 12.25 5.75 -7.32
N VAL A 398 11.71 5.02 -8.30
CA VAL A 398 10.81 3.89 -8.07
C VAL A 398 11.52 2.77 -7.30
N SER A 399 12.77 2.45 -7.63
CA SER A 399 13.54 1.43 -6.92
C SER A 399 13.77 1.81 -5.45
N ALA A 400 14.13 3.06 -5.19
CA ALA A 400 14.31 3.57 -3.83
C ALA A 400 13.03 3.44 -2.99
N PHE A 401 11.88 3.78 -3.56
CA PHE A 401 10.59 3.57 -2.92
C PHE A 401 10.31 2.09 -2.67
N ALA A 402 10.56 1.24 -3.67
CA ALA A 402 10.18 -0.17 -3.66
C ALA A 402 10.91 -1.00 -2.61
N TRP A 403 12.15 -0.67 -2.30
CA TRP A 403 12.87 -1.38 -1.23
C TRP A 403 12.79 -0.69 0.14
N SER A 404 12.21 0.50 0.24
CA SER A 404 12.13 1.27 1.49
C SER A 404 10.68 1.61 1.87
N TRP A 405 10.21 2.78 1.47
CA TRP A 405 8.92 3.34 1.89
C TRP A 405 7.71 2.51 1.48
N GLY A 406 7.77 1.76 0.37
CA GLY A 406 6.69 0.88 -0.07
C GLY A 406 6.37 -0.20 0.97
N PRO A 407 7.26 -1.17 1.19
CA PRO A 407 7.03 -2.25 2.14
C PRO A 407 7.04 -1.80 3.60
N LEU A 408 7.91 -0.85 3.98
CA LEU A 408 8.04 -0.39 5.36
C LEU A 408 6.83 0.41 5.84
N GLY A 409 6.11 1.07 4.94
CA GLY A 409 4.86 1.76 5.26
C GLY A 409 3.76 0.82 5.79
N TRP A 410 3.84 -0.46 5.50
CA TRP A 410 2.95 -1.50 6.02
C TRP A 410 3.58 -2.27 7.19
N LEU A 411 4.87 -2.57 7.09
CA LEU A 411 5.58 -3.38 8.08
C LEU A 411 5.74 -2.65 9.41
N VAL A 412 6.28 -1.43 9.41
CA VAL A 412 6.58 -0.70 10.66
C VAL A 412 5.33 -0.44 11.50
N PRO A 413 4.20 0.06 10.93
CA PRO A 413 2.97 0.16 11.72
C PRO A 413 2.52 -1.17 12.35
N SER A 414 2.72 -2.30 11.66
CA SER A 414 2.36 -3.60 12.22
C SER A 414 3.26 -4.04 13.39
N GLU A 415 4.49 -3.53 13.48
CA GLU A 415 5.45 -3.84 14.53
C GLU A 415 5.34 -2.96 15.77
N ILE A 416 4.87 -1.72 15.63
CA ILE A 416 4.89 -0.73 16.73
C ILE A 416 3.62 -0.73 17.59
N PHE A 417 2.52 -1.35 17.14
CA PHE A 417 1.27 -1.34 17.90
C PHE A 417 1.20 -2.48 18.92
N PRO A 418 1.13 -2.20 20.23
CA PRO A 418 0.79 -3.20 21.21
C PRO A 418 -0.62 -3.75 20.97
N LEU A 419 -0.89 -4.97 21.47
CA LEU A 419 -2.14 -5.71 21.22
C LEU A 419 -3.40 -4.91 21.53
N GLU A 420 -3.35 -4.11 22.61
CA GLU A 420 -4.46 -3.31 23.11
C GLU A 420 -5.03 -2.31 22.09
N ILE A 421 -4.17 -1.70 21.27
CA ILE A 421 -4.55 -0.64 20.33
C ILE A 421 -4.32 -1.05 18.86
N ARG A 422 -3.84 -2.27 18.60
CA ARG A 422 -3.43 -2.70 17.26
C ARG A 422 -4.53 -2.58 16.22
N SER A 423 -5.75 -3.02 16.53
CA SER A 423 -6.87 -2.95 15.59
C SER A 423 -7.21 -1.52 15.21
N ALA A 424 -7.21 -0.60 16.18
CA ALA A 424 -7.42 0.81 15.94
C ALA A 424 -6.26 1.45 15.18
N GLY A 425 -5.01 1.16 15.59
CA GLY A 425 -3.81 1.67 14.92
C GLY A 425 -3.71 1.24 13.47
N GLN A 426 -3.98 -0.03 13.18
CA GLN A 426 -4.00 -0.55 11.80
C GLN A 426 -5.11 0.09 10.96
N SER A 427 -6.31 0.28 11.53
CA SER A 427 -7.40 0.97 10.83
C SER A 427 -7.05 2.42 10.51
N ILE A 428 -6.40 3.14 11.44
CA ILE A 428 -5.93 4.50 11.20
C ILE A 428 -4.90 4.51 10.07
N ASN A 429 -3.92 3.60 10.12
CA ASN A 429 -2.88 3.50 9.09
C ASN A 429 -3.47 3.29 7.69
N VAL A 430 -4.37 2.32 7.53
CA VAL A 430 -5.05 2.05 6.25
C VAL A 430 -5.92 3.22 5.81
N SER A 431 -6.67 3.82 6.74
CA SER A 431 -7.57 4.94 6.43
C SER A 431 -6.79 6.18 5.98
N VAL A 432 -5.69 6.51 6.65
CA VAL A 432 -4.84 7.64 6.27
C VAL A 432 -4.16 7.37 4.92
N ASN A 433 -3.70 6.14 4.69
CA ASN A 433 -3.12 5.75 3.39
C ASN A 433 -4.12 5.99 2.25
N LEU A 434 -5.33 5.46 2.36
CA LEU A 434 -6.36 5.61 1.32
C LEU A 434 -6.87 7.04 1.17
N LEU A 435 -6.95 7.81 2.28
CA LEU A 435 -7.32 9.22 2.24
C LEU A 435 -6.30 10.03 1.43
N PHE A 436 -5.01 9.89 1.74
CA PHE A 436 -3.98 10.61 1.00
C PHE A 436 -3.85 10.12 -0.44
N THR A 437 -4.05 8.82 -0.70
CA THR A 437 -4.13 8.30 -2.07
C THR A 437 -5.27 8.95 -2.85
N PHE A 438 -6.47 9.07 -2.23
CA PHE A 438 -7.61 9.77 -2.80
C PHE A 438 -7.29 11.24 -3.10
N ILE A 439 -6.75 11.97 -2.12
CA ILE A 439 -6.42 13.39 -2.27
C ILE A 439 -5.44 13.58 -3.43
N ILE A 440 -4.35 12.81 -3.45
CA ILE A 440 -3.34 12.92 -4.50
C ILE A 440 -3.92 12.55 -5.87
N ALA A 441 -4.67 11.45 -5.96
CA ALA A 441 -5.32 11.07 -7.22
C ALA A 441 -6.29 12.15 -7.71
N GLN A 442 -7.00 12.83 -6.79
CA GLN A 442 -7.96 13.88 -7.11
C GLN A 442 -7.31 15.17 -7.60
N VAL A 443 -6.18 15.57 -7.03
CA VAL A 443 -5.59 16.89 -7.31
C VAL A 443 -4.42 16.84 -8.30
N PHE A 444 -3.86 15.66 -8.56
CA PHE A 444 -2.61 15.52 -9.32
C PHE A 444 -2.65 16.14 -10.72
N LEU A 445 -3.67 15.86 -11.53
CA LEU A 445 -3.73 16.37 -12.90
C LEU A 445 -3.88 17.90 -12.92
N SER A 446 -4.61 18.46 -11.97
CA SER A 446 -4.70 19.90 -11.78
C SER A 446 -3.39 20.50 -11.29
N MET A 447 -2.72 19.85 -10.33
CA MET A 447 -1.38 20.26 -9.89
C MET A 447 -0.36 20.23 -11.03
N LEU A 448 -0.39 19.18 -11.87
CA LEU A 448 0.50 19.07 -13.03
C LEU A 448 0.27 20.24 -14.01
N CYS A 449 -0.98 20.61 -14.25
CA CYS A 449 -1.33 21.72 -15.11
C CYS A 449 -0.80 23.08 -14.57
N HIS A 450 -0.94 23.34 -13.27
CA HIS A 450 -0.59 24.63 -12.66
C HIS A 450 0.88 24.71 -12.22
N MET A 451 1.39 23.67 -11.58
CA MET A 451 2.76 23.64 -11.04
C MET A 451 3.80 23.17 -12.08
N LYS A 452 3.36 22.47 -13.14
CA LYS A 452 4.22 21.98 -14.23
C LYS A 452 5.39 21.14 -13.67
N PHE A 453 6.65 21.43 -14.06
CA PHE A 453 7.83 20.77 -13.50
C PHE A 453 8.02 21.02 -12.00
N GLY A 454 7.47 22.10 -11.45
CA GLY A 454 7.49 22.42 -10.02
C GLY A 454 6.83 21.36 -9.14
N LEU A 455 5.95 20.52 -9.71
CA LEU A 455 5.33 19.40 -9.04
C LEU A 455 6.36 18.39 -8.47
N PHE A 456 7.42 18.09 -9.23
CA PHE A 456 8.48 17.18 -8.75
C PHE A 456 9.29 17.81 -7.63
N PHE A 457 9.55 19.12 -7.65
CA PHE A 457 10.16 19.84 -6.53
C PHE A 457 9.27 19.84 -5.29
N PHE A 458 7.95 19.96 -5.47
CA PHE A 458 6.97 19.86 -4.38
C PHE A 458 7.07 18.49 -3.68
N PHE A 459 7.03 17.40 -4.44
CA PHE A 459 7.19 16.07 -3.86
C PHE A 459 8.58 15.85 -3.25
N ALA A 460 9.66 16.36 -3.88
CA ALA A 460 10.99 16.29 -3.33
C ALA A 460 11.08 17.00 -1.96
N ALA A 461 10.44 18.15 -1.79
CA ALA A 461 10.39 18.84 -0.50
C ALA A 461 9.74 17.97 0.60
N PHE A 462 8.64 17.29 0.28
CA PHE A 462 8.02 16.33 1.22
C PHE A 462 8.93 15.14 1.49
N VAL A 463 9.65 14.61 0.49
CA VAL A 463 10.62 13.53 0.68
C VAL A 463 11.74 13.97 1.63
N GLY A 464 12.23 15.18 1.52
CA GLY A 464 13.19 15.75 2.48
C GLY A 464 12.61 15.85 3.89
N LEU A 465 11.38 16.38 4.02
CA LEU A 465 10.68 16.52 5.30
C LEU A 465 10.44 15.15 5.97
N MET A 466 9.95 14.15 5.22
CA MET A 466 9.68 12.82 5.77
C MET A 466 10.96 12.10 6.17
N THR A 467 12.05 12.28 5.43
CA THR A 467 13.36 11.70 5.77
C THR A 467 13.88 12.30 7.07
N ALA A 468 13.77 13.63 7.24
CA ALA A 468 14.09 14.30 8.49
C ALA A 468 13.17 13.82 9.64
N PHE A 469 11.86 13.65 9.39
CA PHE A 469 10.94 13.14 10.39
C PHE A 469 11.33 11.73 10.88
N ILE A 470 11.65 10.81 9.99
CA ILE A 470 12.11 9.46 10.36
C ILE A 470 13.40 9.53 11.16
N TYR A 471 14.33 10.39 10.75
CA TYR A 471 15.61 10.56 11.45
C TYR A 471 15.44 11.01 12.91
N TYR A 472 14.50 11.92 13.19
CA TYR A 472 14.32 12.47 14.52
C TYR A 472 13.33 11.68 15.40
N PHE A 473 12.32 11.03 14.81
CA PHE A 473 11.17 10.53 15.56
C PHE A 473 10.99 9.01 15.51
N LEU A 474 11.54 8.29 14.53
CA LEU A 474 11.40 6.84 14.47
C LEU A 474 12.63 6.15 15.07
N PRO A 475 12.47 5.39 16.17
CA PRO A 475 13.52 4.48 16.63
C PRO A 475 13.67 3.29 15.68
N GLU A 476 14.79 2.55 15.79
CA GLU A 476 14.94 1.28 15.07
C GLU A 476 14.03 0.22 15.71
N THR A 477 13.26 -0.50 14.89
CA THR A 477 12.31 -1.54 15.36
C THR A 477 12.78 -2.96 15.07
N LYS A 478 13.94 -3.10 14.42
CA LYS A 478 14.50 -4.40 14.03
C LYS A 478 14.73 -5.30 15.22
N ASN A 479 14.22 -6.54 15.14
CA ASN A 479 14.40 -7.60 16.15
C ASN A 479 13.91 -7.22 17.56
N ILE A 480 13.09 -6.18 17.69
CA ILE A 480 12.51 -5.80 18.98
C ILE A 480 11.14 -6.44 19.10
N PRO A 481 10.90 -7.21 20.19
CA PRO A 481 9.57 -7.72 20.50
C PRO A 481 8.59 -6.55 20.70
N ILE A 482 7.31 -6.77 20.34
CA ILE A 482 6.30 -5.71 20.43
C ILE A 482 6.08 -5.26 21.86
N GLU A 483 6.22 -6.17 22.79
CA GLU A 483 6.08 -5.96 24.22
C GLU A 483 7.18 -5.03 24.78
N GLU A 484 8.37 -5.04 24.19
CA GLU A 484 9.50 -4.18 24.54
C GLU A 484 9.45 -2.81 23.82
N MET A 485 8.58 -2.66 22.82
CA MET A 485 8.45 -1.40 22.08
C MET A 485 8.10 -0.22 22.97
N GLU A 486 7.36 -0.44 24.07
CA GLU A 486 7.08 0.63 25.04
C GLU A 486 8.34 1.18 25.67
N GLN A 487 9.28 0.29 26.05
CA GLN A 487 10.56 0.71 26.62
C GLN A 487 11.39 1.48 25.61
N VAL A 488 11.41 1.06 24.35
CA VAL A 488 12.10 1.75 23.25
C VAL A 488 11.57 3.19 23.08
N TRP A 489 10.26 3.38 23.19
CA TRP A 489 9.67 4.70 23.15
C TRP A 489 10.01 5.55 24.37
N LYS A 490 10.04 4.95 25.57
CA LYS A 490 10.46 5.63 26.82
C LYS A 490 11.92 6.06 26.81
N ASP A 491 12.79 5.27 26.17
CA ASP A 491 14.23 5.57 26.07
C ASP A 491 14.54 6.56 24.95
N HIS A 492 13.62 6.81 24.05
CA HIS A 492 13.80 7.73 22.94
C HIS A 492 13.86 9.19 23.43
N LYS A 493 14.87 9.96 22.97
CA LYS A 493 15.15 11.35 23.43
C LYS A 493 13.92 12.28 23.40
N PHE A 494 13.10 12.17 22.38
CA PHE A 494 11.92 13.01 22.22
C PHE A 494 10.69 12.37 22.90
N TRP A 495 10.38 11.12 22.58
CA TRP A 495 9.17 10.46 23.06
C TRP A 495 9.20 10.15 24.56
N GLY A 496 10.39 9.87 25.10
CA GLY A 496 10.56 9.63 26.54
C GLY A 496 10.09 10.80 27.40
N LYS A 497 10.30 12.04 26.94
CA LYS A 497 9.78 13.24 27.66
C LYS A 497 8.24 13.30 27.58
N VAL A 498 7.67 12.97 26.41
CA VAL A 498 6.21 13.02 26.20
C VAL A 498 5.48 11.98 27.06
N ILE A 499 6.09 10.81 27.26
CA ILE A 499 5.48 9.69 28.02
C ILE A 499 5.67 9.87 29.53
N ARG A 500 6.86 10.23 30.02
CA ARG A 500 7.18 10.35 31.45
C ARG A 500 6.36 11.43 32.17
N ASP A 501 6.07 12.54 31.50
CA ASP A 501 5.22 13.60 32.07
C ASP A 501 3.80 13.10 32.44
N GLU A 502 3.36 11.92 32.02
CA GLU A 502 2.06 11.34 32.35
C GLU A 502 2.18 10.42 33.57
N ASP A 503 3.23 9.60 33.63
CA ASP A 503 3.49 8.72 34.77
C ASP A 503 3.66 9.55 36.07
N GLU A 504 4.26 10.74 35.99
CA GLU A 504 4.39 11.66 37.14
C GLU A 504 3.04 12.28 37.55
N LYS A 505 2.18 12.65 36.60
CA LYS A 505 0.86 13.23 36.90
C LYS A 505 -0.17 12.22 37.42
N ASP A 506 -0.10 10.97 36.96
CA ASP A 506 -0.98 9.90 37.48
C ASP A 506 -0.57 9.48 38.90
N ILE A 507 0.71 9.62 39.25
CA ILE A 507 1.20 9.40 40.61
C ILE A 507 0.79 10.56 41.55
N GLU A 508 0.78 11.81 41.07
CA GLU A 508 0.31 12.97 41.87
C GLU A 508 -1.22 13.00 42.09
N MET A 509 -1.99 12.31 41.24
CA MET A 509 -3.46 12.25 41.33
C MET A 509 -3.99 10.98 42.02
N SER A 510 -3.14 10.01 42.35
CA SER A 510 -3.47 8.77 43.08
C SER A 510 -3.16 8.90 44.59
#